data_c8192e4b9fd870b52b4f054a4d03c02f
#
_entry.id   c8192e4b9fd870b52b4f054a4d03c02f
#
_cell.length_a   1.000
_cell.length_b   1.000
_cell.length_c   1.000
_cell.angle_alpha   90.00
_cell.angle_beta   90.00
_cell.angle_gamma   90.00
#
_symmetry.space_group_name_H-M   'P 1'
#
loop_
_entity.id
_entity.type
_entity.pdbx_description
1 polymer ?
#
loop_
_entity_poly.entity_id
_entity_poly.type
_entity_poly.pdbx_seq_one_letter_code
_entity_poly.pdbx_strand_id
1 'polypeptide(L)'
;MTPAPKLVIGANGFLGSHVTRQLVESGADVRVMVRKGAKTMGIDDLAVQRFYGDMFDTEVLREAMTGCDDVYHCVVDTRAWLRDPSPLFRTNVEGTRSVLEVARSMDLRRFVFTSSYVTIGRRRGHVANEQDTMRWHRSLGPYALSRLQAEELVLRYADEHGVPAVAMCVSTTYGGRDWNMTPQGAMVAGAAFGKVPFMMDGIRLEAVGVDDAAEALILAAEHGRNGARYIVSEKMVTNADLVRLAAEESGAGVPRRTVSIPMLYGMAVMGSVKARLRGTPERLTLRSLRLMRAESEVDHSKAVSELGWRPKPVEESIRAAARFWVEMRAAKRKAKAAQPD
;
A
#
# COMPACT_ATOMS: atom_id res chain seq x y z
N MET A 1 10.95 -9.37 31.90
CA MET A 1 9.79 -9.93 31.18
C MET A 1 10.14 -9.87 29.70
N THR A 2 9.95 -10.94 28.96
CA THR A 2 10.12 -10.93 27.50
C THR A 2 9.07 -9.98 26.93
N PRO A 3 9.41 -9.05 26.01
CA PRO A 3 8.43 -8.20 25.35
C PRO A 3 7.35 -9.06 24.69
N ALA A 4 6.10 -8.61 24.76
CA ALA A 4 5.01 -9.33 24.10
C ALA A 4 5.16 -9.30 22.57
N PRO A 5 4.76 -10.37 21.89
CA PRO A 5 4.93 -10.47 20.43
C PRO A 5 4.05 -9.42 19.71
N LYS A 6 4.47 -9.08 18.48
CA LYS A 6 3.77 -8.17 17.57
C LYS A 6 3.26 -8.95 16.38
N LEU A 7 1.98 -8.78 16.02
CA LEU A 7 1.36 -9.49 14.92
C LEU A 7 1.26 -8.62 13.66
N VAL A 8 1.74 -9.12 12.52
CA VAL A 8 1.53 -8.50 11.21
C VAL A 8 0.59 -9.37 10.37
N ILE A 9 -0.62 -8.88 10.12
CA ILE A 9 -1.59 -9.51 9.22
C ILE A 9 -1.38 -8.96 7.82
N GLY A 10 -1.08 -9.85 6.85
CA GLY A 10 -0.71 -9.45 5.49
C GLY A 10 0.80 -9.18 5.33
N ALA A 11 1.63 -9.81 6.15
CA ALA A 11 3.10 -9.69 6.16
C ALA A 11 3.76 -10.05 4.81
N ASN A 12 3.10 -10.82 3.95
CA ASN A 12 3.59 -11.14 2.61
C ASN A 12 3.28 -10.06 1.55
N GLY A 13 2.54 -9.00 1.92
CA GLY A 13 2.31 -7.81 1.08
C GLY A 13 3.53 -6.92 1.02
N PHE A 14 3.51 -5.92 0.11
CA PHE A 14 4.66 -5.02 -0.07
C PHE A 14 4.95 -4.23 1.23
N LEU A 15 3.99 -3.45 1.73
CA LEU A 15 4.18 -2.70 2.99
C LEU A 15 4.31 -3.63 4.20
N GLY A 16 3.46 -4.68 4.29
CA GLY A 16 3.50 -5.61 5.43
C GLY A 16 4.83 -6.33 5.58
N SER A 17 5.54 -6.65 4.49
CA SER A 17 6.86 -7.28 4.56
C SER A 17 7.94 -6.32 5.09
N HIS A 18 7.85 -5.03 4.78
CA HIS A 18 8.76 -4.00 5.33
C HIS A 18 8.48 -3.73 6.81
N VAL A 19 7.21 -3.67 7.23
CA VAL A 19 6.84 -3.61 8.66
C VAL A 19 7.40 -4.81 9.41
N THR A 20 7.19 -6.03 8.88
CA THR A 20 7.70 -7.26 9.50
C THR A 20 9.21 -7.23 9.64
N ARG A 21 9.91 -6.81 8.60
CA ARG A 21 11.37 -6.72 8.57
C ARG A 21 11.91 -5.75 9.61
N GLN A 22 11.40 -4.53 9.65
CA GLN A 22 11.85 -3.51 10.62
C GLN A 22 11.57 -3.93 12.06
N LEU A 23 10.43 -4.59 12.32
CA LEU A 23 10.14 -5.15 13.64
C LEU A 23 11.15 -6.24 14.04
N VAL A 24 11.49 -7.17 13.13
CA VAL A 24 12.52 -8.20 13.39
C VAL A 24 13.90 -7.56 13.59
N GLU A 25 14.27 -6.61 12.76
CA GLU A 25 15.55 -5.89 12.86
C GLU A 25 15.68 -5.07 14.16
N SER A 26 14.56 -4.60 14.72
CA SER A 26 14.54 -3.97 16.06
C SER A 26 14.60 -4.95 17.22
N GLY A 27 14.66 -6.26 16.95
CA GLY A 27 14.71 -7.32 17.97
C GLY A 27 13.37 -7.70 18.57
N ALA A 28 12.25 -7.28 17.98
CA ALA A 28 10.91 -7.65 18.44
C ALA A 28 10.62 -9.14 18.12
N ASP A 29 9.85 -9.80 19.00
CA ASP A 29 9.22 -11.09 18.69
C ASP A 29 8.06 -10.84 17.73
N VAL A 30 8.11 -11.43 16.52
CA VAL A 30 7.16 -11.14 15.46
C VAL A 30 6.39 -12.37 15.04
N ARG A 31 5.09 -12.25 15.08
CA ARG A 31 4.13 -13.20 14.49
C ARG A 31 3.63 -12.66 13.17
N VAL A 32 3.42 -13.53 12.20
CA VAL A 32 2.85 -13.16 10.91
C VAL A 32 1.67 -14.06 10.57
N MET A 33 0.60 -13.45 10.06
CA MET A 33 -0.51 -14.21 9.53
C MET A 33 -0.56 -14.09 8.01
N VAL A 34 -0.46 -15.24 7.32
CA VAL A 34 -0.44 -15.33 5.86
C VAL A 34 -1.36 -16.46 5.38
N ARG A 35 -1.93 -16.32 4.18
CA ARG A 35 -2.80 -17.36 3.61
C ARG A 35 -1.98 -18.58 3.21
N LYS A 36 -2.55 -19.78 3.36
CA LYS A 36 -1.96 -21.02 2.83
C LYS A 36 -1.66 -20.86 1.34
N GLY A 37 -0.46 -21.22 0.92
CA GLY A 37 -0.01 -21.11 -0.48
C GLY A 37 0.30 -19.69 -0.97
N ALA A 38 0.27 -18.67 -0.11
CA ALA A 38 0.70 -17.33 -0.47
C ALA A 38 2.22 -17.31 -0.74
N LYS A 39 2.62 -16.45 -1.68
CA LYS A 39 4.06 -16.16 -1.90
C LYS A 39 4.57 -15.36 -0.71
N THR A 40 5.66 -15.81 -0.09
CA THR A 40 6.22 -15.23 1.14
C THR A 40 7.66 -14.73 0.98
N MET A 41 8.15 -14.63 -0.26
CA MET A 41 9.54 -14.22 -0.56
C MET A 41 10.01 -12.95 0.17
N GLY A 42 9.09 -12.05 0.55
CA GLY A 42 9.41 -10.83 1.29
C GLY A 42 9.80 -11.07 2.75
N ILE A 43 9.48 -12.25 3.29
CA ILE A 43 9.66 -12.61 4.71
C ILE A 43 10.28 -14.01 4.92
N ASP A 44 10.76 -14.67 3.85
CA ASP A 44 11.30 -16.03 3.96
C ASP A 44 12.65 -16.08 4.70
N ASP A 45 13.37 -15.00 4.65
CA ASP A 45 14.66 -14.79 5.34
C ASP A 45 14.52 -14.29 6.79
N LEU A 46 13.29 -14.09 7.29
CA LEU A 46 13.03 -13.55 8.61
C LEU A 46 12.68 -14.63 9.63
N ALA A 47 13.21 -14.47 10.84
CA ALA A 47 12.86 -15.30 12.00
C ALA A 47 11.51 -14.85 12.57
N VAL A 48 10.41 -15.42 12.09
CA VAL A 48 9.04 -15.07 12.49
C VAL A 48 8.21 -16.32 12.73
N GLN A 49 7.30 -16.26 13.71
CA GLN A 49 6.28 -17.29 13.90
C GLN A 49 5.16 -17.11 12.87
N ARG A 50 4.85 -18.17 12.11
CA ARG A 50 3.88 -18.10 11.02
C ARG A 50 2.56 -18.78 11.39
N PHE A 51 1.46 -18.04 11.21
CA PHE A 51 0.09 -18.54 11.30
C PHE A 51 -0.53 -18.58 9.91
N TYR A 52 -1.05 -19.73 9.53
CA TYR A 52 -1.59 -19.95 8.18
C TYR A 52 -3.13 -19.95 8.21
N GLY A 53 -3.72 -18.83 7.83
CA GLY A 53 -5.17 -18.62 7.80
C GLY A 53 -5.60 -17.46 6.94
N ASP A 54 -6.89 -17.34 6.74
CA ASP A 54 -7.53 -16.19 6.10
C ASP A 54 -8.05 -15.23 7.18
N MET A 55 -8.23 -13.96 6.86
CA MET A 55 -8.80 -12.98 7.80
C MET A 55 -10.25 -13.29 8.23
N PHE A 56 -10.90 -14.24 7.61
CA PHE A 56 -12.20 -14.78 8.03
C PHE A 56 -12.08 -16.03 8.93
N ASP A 57 -10.86 -16.54 9.12
CA ASP A 57 -10.59 -17.65 10.04
C ASP A 57 -10.37 -17.08 11.46
N THR A 58 -11.48 -16.92 12.18
CA THR A 58 -11.48 -16.27 13.50
C THR A 58 -10.74 -17.06 14.58
N GLU A 59 -10.59 -18.38 14.43
CA GLU A 59 -9.81 -19.21 15.34
C GLU A 59 -8.32 -18.95 15.18
N VAL A 60 -7.82 -18.98 13.95
CA VAL A 60 -6.40 -18.65 13.65
C VAL A 60 -6.10 -17.21 14.01
N LEU A 61 -7.02 -16.26 13.75
CA LEU A 61 -6.86 -14.86 14.16
C LEU A 61 -6.70 -14.76 15.69
N ARG A 62 -7.55 -15.44 16.45
CA ARG A 62 -7.51 -15.44 17.93
C ARG A 62 -6.20 -16.04 18.42
N GLU A 63 -5.79 -17.17 17.88
CA GLU A 63 -4.53 -17.82 18.24
C GLU A 63 -3.33 -16.90 17.96
N ALA A 64 -3.28 -16.29 16.76
CA ALA A 64 -2.22 -15.38 16.37
C ALA A 64 -2.14 -14.12 17.23
N MET A 65 -3.30 -13.55 17.64
CA MET A 65 -3.39 -12.33 18.47
C MET A 65 -3.16 -12.58 19.95
N THR A 66 -3.39 -13.79 20.44
CA THR A 66 -3.30 -14.08 21.88
C THR A 66 -1.93 -13.71 22.44
N GLY A 67 -1.91 -12.81 23.43
CA GLY A 67 -0.70 -12.35 24.09
C GLY A 67 0.13 -11.34 23.27
N CYS A 68 -0.38 -10.85 22.15
CA CYS A 68 0.27 -9.77 21.40
C CYS A 68 -0.06 -8.42 22.02
N ASP A 69 0.93 -7.49 22.03
CA ASP A 69 0.71 -6.08 22.36
C ASP A 69 0.14 -5.32 21.17
N ASP A 70 0.76 -5.49 20.00
CA ASP A 70 0.45 -4.72 18.81
C ASP A 70 0.00 -5.61 17.66
N VAL A 71 -0.98 -5.13 16.91
CA VAL A 71 -1.45 -5.75 15.67
C VAL A 71 -1.34 -4.76 14.52
N TYR A 72 -0.61 -5.13 13.47
CA TYR A 72 -0.48 -4.35 12.23
C TYR A 72 -1.34 -5.00 11.15
N HIS A 73 -2.44 -4.35 10.77
CA HIS A 73 -3.33 -4.85 9.74
C HIS A 73 -2.98 -4.22 8.37
N CYS A 74 -2.20 -4.96 7.57
CA CYS A 74 -1.65 -4.52 6.28
C CYS A 74 -2.34 -5.17 5.07
N VAL A 75 -3.48 -5.84 5.26
CA VAL A 75 -4.21 -6.46 4.14
C VAL A 75 -5.04 -5.43 3.40
N VAL A 76 -4.87 -5.37 2.08
CA VAL A 76 -5.66 -4.52 1.20
C VAL A 76 -5.82 -5.15 -0.19
N ASP A 77 -7.03 -5.08 -0.75
CA ASP A 77 -7.26 -5.30 -2.17
C ASP A 77 -7.23 -3.96 -2.91
N THR A 78 -6.22 -3.77 -3.75
CA THR A 78 -5.96 -2.52 -4.49
C THR A 78 -6.46 -2.54 -5.93
N ARG A 79 -7.18 -3.58 -6.35
CA ARG A 79 -7.58 -3.81 -7.74
C ARG A 79 -8.72 -2.89 -8.19
N ALA A 80 -8.48 -1.57 -8.25
CA ALA A 80 -9.47 -0.55 -8.62
C ALA A 80 -10.10 -0.76 -10.02
N TRP A 81 -9.48 -1.60 -10.87
CA TRP A 81 -9.93 -1.90 -12.24
C TRP A 81 -10.94 -3.05 -12.33
N LEU A 82 -11.28 -3.72 -11.23
CA LEU A 82 -12.24 -4.82 -11.24
C LEU A 82 -13.61 -4.36 -11.79
N ARG A 83 -14.20 -5.19 -12.65
CA ARG A 83 -15.57 -4.97 -13.16
C ARG A 83 -16.60 -5.22 -12.07
N ASP A 84 -16.48 -6.36 -11.38
CA ASP A 84 -17.22 -6.66 -10.17
C ASP A 84 -16.43 -6.16 -8.96
N PRO A 85 -16.94 -5.18 -8.20
CA PRO A 85 -16.25 -4.65 -7.03
C PRO A 85 -16.42 -5.49 -5.76
N SER A 86 -17.25 -6.53 -5.77
CA SER A 86 -17.56 -7.34 -4.58
C SER A 86 -16.30 -7.84 -3.84
N PRO A 87 -15.22 -8.31 -4.52
CA PRO A 87 -14.00 -8.71 -3.85
C PRO A 87 -13.31 -7.59 -3.07
N LEU A 88 -13.42 -6.32 -3.54
CA LEU A 88 -12.87 -5.16 -2.82
C LEU A 88 -13.55 -4.97 -1.46
N PHE A 89 -14.90 -4.99 -1.45
CA PHE A 89 -15.67 -4.83 -0.21
C PHE A 89 -15.48 -6.02 0.72
N ARG A 90 -15.50 -7.24 0.18
CA ARG A 90 -15.25 -8.43 0.96
C ARG A 90 -13.89 -8.35 1.67
N THR A 91 -12.81 -8.04 0.94
CA THR A 91 -11.46 -7.97 1.54
C THR A 91 -11.31 -6.75 2.44
N ASN A 92 -11.61 -5.54 1.91
CA ASN A 92 -11.28 -4.31 2.60
C ASN A 92 -12.23 -3.99 3.77
N VAL A 93 -13.51 -4.36 3.67
CA VAL A 93 -14.52 -4.00 4.69
C VAL A 93 -14.87 -5.20 5.56
N GLU A 94 -15.37 -6.29 4.96
CA GLU A 94 -15.83 -7.45 5.73
C GLU A 94 -14.65 -8.17 6.40
N GLY A 95 -13.53 -8.32 5.69
CA GLY A 95 -12.31 -8.89 6.27
C GLY A 95 -11.75 -8.05 7.42
N THR A 96 -11.73 -6.72 7.28
CA THR A 96 -11.32 -5.82 8.37
C THR A 96 -12.28 -5.94 9.56
N ARG A 97 -13.59 -6.06 9.32
CA ARG A 97 -14.58 -6.31 10.37
C ARG A 97 -14.29 -7.60 11.13
N SER A 98 -14.02 -8.70 10.42
CA SER A 98 -13.70 -9.98 11.04
C SER A 98 -12.47 -9.88 11.96
N VAL A 99 -11.43 -9.17 11.51
CA VAL A 99 -10.22 -8.92 12.32
C VAL A 99 -10.54 -8.07 13.54
N LEU A 100 -11.36 -7.02 13.43
CA LEU A 100 -11.76 -6.15 14.54
C LEU A 100 -12.63 -6.86 15.55
N GLU A 101 -13.50 -7.78 15.10
CA GLU A 101 -14.32 -8.60 16.02
C GLU A 101 -13.46 -9.49 16.93
N VAL A 102 -12.35 -9.99 16.43
CA VAL A 102 -11.39 -10.71 17.26
C VAL A 102 -10.60 -9.71 18.13
N ALA A 103 -10.09 -8.64 17.55
CA ALA A 103 -9.25 -7.65 18.24
C ALA A 103 -9.94 -7.02 19.46
N ARG A 104 -11.27 -6.76 19.39
CA ARG A 104 -12.02 -6.18 20.52
C ARG A 104 -12.09 -7.08 21.77
N SER A 105 -11.82 -8.38 21.61
CA SER A 105 -11.78 -9.34 22.74
C SER A 105 -10.35 -9.61 23.24
N MET A 106 -9.35 -8.93 22.68
CA MET A 106 -7.94 -9.06 23.02
C MET A 106 -7.48 -7.87 23.88
N ASP A 107 -6.52 -8.10 24.75
CA ASP A 107 -5.85 -7.04 25.51
C ASP A 107 -4.69 -6.47 24.69
N LEU A 108 -5.03 -5.65 23.67
CA LEU A 108 -4.07 -5.03 22.78
C LEU A 108 -3.67 -3.66 23.29
N ARG A 109 -2.38 -3.34 23.21
CA ARG A 109 -1.88 -1.98 23.38
C ARG A 109 -2.23 -1.12 22.17
N ARG A 110 -2.10 -1.69 20.97
CA ARG A 110 -2.37 -0.96 19.71
C ARG A 110 -2.83 -1.85 18.56
N PHE A 111 -3.81 -1.35 17.81
CA PHE A 111 -4.24 -1.87 16.51
C PHE A 111 -3.93 -0.85 15.42
N VAL A 112 -2.90 -1.08 14.61
CA VAL A 112 -2.48 -0.19 13.53
C VAL A 112 -3.12 -0.64 12.23
N PHE A 113 -4.02 0.18 11.70
CA PHE A 113 -4.71 -0.08 10.45
C PHE A 113 -4.06 0.66 9.28
N THR A 114 -3.62 -0.08 8.26
CA THR A 114 -3.17 0.53 7.01
C THR A 114 -4.39 1.03 6.23
N SER A 115 -4.68 2.31 6.34
CA SER A 115 -5.63 3.01 5.51
C SER A 115 -4.96 3.56 4.24
N SER A 116 -5.60 4.45 3.55
CA SER A 116 -5.10 5.05 2.31
C SER A 116 -5.38 6.54 2.29
N TYR A 117 -4.43 7.33 1.80
CA TYR A 117 -4.64 8.77 1.60
C TYR A 117 -5.85 9.09 0.69
N VAL A 118 -6.34 8.12 -0.07
CA VAL A 118 -7.56 8.25 -0.87
C VAL A 118 -8.80 8.51 -0.03
N THR A 119 -8.76 8.24 1.28
CA THR A 119 -9.85 8.54 2.23
C THR A 119 -9.84 9.99 2.72
N ILE A 120 -8.76 10.73 2.48
CA ILE A 120 -8.65 12.14 2.81
C ILE A 120 -9.47 12.96 1.82
N GLY A 121 -10.30 13.87 2.34
CA GLY A 121 -11.10 14.78 1.54
C GLY A 121 -10.24 15.77 0.77
N ARG A 122 -10.77 16.27 -0.34
CA ARG A 122 -10.02 17.14 -1.26
C ARG A 122 -10.79 18.40 -1.54
N ARG A 123 -10.08 19.53 -1.57
CA ARG A 123 -10.59 20.82 -2.02
C ARG A 123 -9.58 21.45 -2.98
N ARG A 124 -10.10 21.98 -4.09
CA ARG A 124 -9.24 22.68 -5.06
C ARG A 124 -8.51 23.84 -4.40
N GLY A 125 -7.19 23.90 -4.57
CA GLY A 125 -6.34 24.95 -3.99
C GLY A 125 -6.13 24.88 -2.47
N HIS A 126 -6.41 23.71 -1.87
CA HIS A 126 -6.21 23.44 -0.44
C HIS A 126 -5.29 22.23 -0.26
N VAL A 127 -4.31 22.34 0.62
CA VAL A 127 -3.52 21.22 1.10
C VAL A 127 -4.38 20.47 2.11
N ALA A 128 -4.74 19.23 1.80
CA ALA A 128 -5.68 18.46 2.61
C ALA A 128 -4.99 17.85 3.85
N ASN A 129 -5.72 17.74 4.95
CA ASN A 129 -5.24 17.15 6.20
C ASN A 129 -6.22 16.10 6.74
N GLU A 130 -5.93 15.51 7.90
CA GLU A 130 -6.73 14.45 8.51
C GLU A 130 -8.15 14.87 8.92
N GLN A 131 -8.45 16.16 8.99
CA GLN A 131 -9.81 16.66 9.29
C GLN A 131 -10.68 16.71 8.03
N ASP A 132 -10.06 16.67 6.85
CA ASP A 132 -10.78 16.67 5.58
C ASP A 132 -11.39 15.28 5.33
N THR A 133 -12.72 15.20 5.41
CA THR A 133 -13.45 13.96 5.13
C THR A 133 -13.80 13.84 3.64
N MET A 134 -13.66 12.64 3.10
CA MET A 134 -13.99 12.39 1.70
C MET A 134 -15.50 12.44 1.47
N ARG A 135 -15.97 13.44 0.73
CA ARG A 135 -17.39 13.57 0.30
C ARG A 135 -17.65 13.07 -1.13
N TRP A 136 -16.60 12.78 -1.90
CA TRP A 136 -16.64 12.50 -3.34
C TRP A 136 -16.44 11.02 -3.70
N HIS A 137 -16.65 10.11 -2.74
CA HIS A 137 -16.41 8.67 -2.89
C HIS A 137 -17.09 8.06 -4.12
N ARG A 138 -18.29 8.53 -4.50
CA ARG A 138 -19.01 8.03 -5.69
C ARG A 138 -18.27 8.32 -7.00
N SER A 139 -17.55 9.42 -7.11
CA SER A 139 -16.78 9.79 -8.31
C SER A 139 -15.44 9.05 -8.42
N LEU A 140 -14.85 8.62 -7.29
CA LEU A 140 -13.57 7.93 -7.23
C LEU A 140 -13.66 6.42 -7.42
N GLY A 141 -14.87 5.88 -7.37
CA GLY A 141 -15.16 4.48 -7.65
C GLY A 141 -15.07 3.55 -6.44
N PRO A 142 -15.34 2.24 -6.67
CA PRO A 142 -15.52 1.26 -5.61
C PRO A 142 -14.31 1.05 -4.70
N TYR A 143 -13.09 1.20 -5.22
CA TYR A 143 -11.89 1.08 -4.41
C TYR A 143 -11.85 2.15 -3.32
N ALA A 144 -12.00 3.42 -3.69
CA ALA A 144 -11.99 4.52 -2.72
C ALA A 144 -13.11 4.37 -1.69
N LEU A 145 -14.31 3.96 -2.13
CA LEU A 145 -15.43 3.70 -1.24
C LEU A 145 -15.14 2.56 -0.26
N SER A 146 -14.56 1.45 -0.72
CA SER A 146 -14.21 0.33 0.16
C SER A 146 -13.14 0.71 1.20
N ARG A 147 -12.19 1.60 0.83
CA ARG A 147 -11.17 2.09 1.77
C ARG A 147 -11.77 3.03 2.82
N LEU A 148 -12.66 3.94 2.37
CA LEU A 148 -13.37 4.85 3.27
C LEU A 148 -14.21 4.06 4.29
N GLN A 149 -15.02 3.10 3.84
CA GLN A 149 -15.84 2.28 4.73
C GLN A 149 -15.02 1.44 5.71
N ALA A 150 -13.86 0.93 5.28
CA ALA A 150 -12.95 0.20 6.15
C ALA A 150 -12.36 1.11 7.23
N GLU A 151 -11.93 2.32 6.87
CA GLU A 151 -11.40 3.29 7.82
C GLU A 151 -12.46 3.75 8.82
N GLU A 152 -13.66 4.11 8.34
CA GLU A 152 -14.79 4.48 9.19
C GLU A 152 -15.17 3.35 10.16
N LEU A 153 -15.09 2.10 9.70
CA LEU A 153 -15.31 0.93 10.54
C LEU A 153 -14.28 0.84 11.67
N VAL A 154 -12.99 0.99 11.36
CA VAL A 154 -11.89 0.95 12.34
C VAL A 154 -12.05 2.06 13.39
N LEU A 155 -12.31 3.29 12.94
CA LEU A 155 -12.49 4.43 13.84
C LEU A 155 -13.72 4.27 14.73
N ARG A 156 -14.80 3.71 14.20
CA ARG A 156 -15.99 3.38 14.97
C ARG A 156 -15.72 2.31 16.03
N TYR A 157 -14.93 1.27 15.71
CA TYR A 157 -14.55 0.27 16.72
C TYR A 157 -13.66 0.85 17.81
N ALA A 158 -12.86 1.87 17.50
CA ALA A 158 -12.10 2.60 18.50
C ALA A 158 -13.02 3.38 19.45
N ASP A 159 -14.04 4.04 18.91
CA ASP A 159 -14.97 4.90 19.66
C ASP A 159 -16.00 4.07 20.46
N GLU A 160 -16.69 3.12 19.81
CA GLU A 160 -17.82 2.39 20.38
C GLU A 160 -17.41 1.14 21.18
N HIS A 161 -16.27 0.52 20.84
CA HIS A 161 -15.84 -0.77 21.44
C HIS A 161 -14.49 -0.70 22.14
N GLY A 162 -13.87 0.48 22.23
CA GLY A 162 -12.60 0.67 22.93
C GLY A 162 -11.39 -0.03 22.31
N VAL A 163 -11.48 -0.47 21.05
CA VAL A 163 -10.31 -1.03 20.34
C VAL A 163 -9.26 0.06 20.23
N PRO A 164 -8.01 -0.15 20.70
CA PRO A 164 -6.97 0.88 20.68
C PRO A 164 -6.41 1.11 19.26
N ALA A 165 -7.30 1.50 18.32
CA ALA A 165 -6.99 1.57 16.91
C ALA A 165 -6.49 2.94 16.46
N VAL A 166 -5.59 2.93 15.46
CA VAL A 166 -5.10 4.10 14.73
C VAL A 166 -5.12 3.82 13.23
N ALA A 167 -5.55 4.80 12.41
CA ALA A 167 -5.64 4.66 10.97
C ALA A 167 -4.51 5.43 10.27
N MET A 168 -3.65 4.71 9.53
CA MET A 168 -2.52 5.25 8.79
C MET A 168 -2.90 5.45 7.32
N CYS A 169 -3.16 6.69 6.92
CA CYS A 169 -3.58 7.08 5.57
C CYS A 169 -2.36 7.12 4.63
N VAL A 170 -1.88 5.94 4.26
CA VAL A 170 -0.65 5.77 3.48
C VAL A 170 -0.88 6.16 2.02
N SER A 171 0.03 6.96 1.47
CA SER A 171 0.07 7.33 0.06
C SER A 171 0.66 6.23 -0.82
N THR A 172 0.98 6.52 -2.06
CA THR A 172 1.58 5.56 -2.98
C THR A 172 2.99 5.20 -2.54
N THR A 173 3.22 3.93 -2.21
CA THR A 173 4.51 3.45 -1.71
C THR A 173 5.46 3.04 -2.82
N TYR A 174 6.74 3.45 -2.72
CA TYR A 174 7.83 3.05 -3.61
C TYR A 174 9.00 2.48 -2.80
N GLY A 175 9.73 1.51 -3.38
CA GLY A 175 10.92 0.93 -2.75
C GLY A 175 11.33 -0.39 -3.36
N GLY A 176 12.43 -0.94 -2.90
CA GLY A 176 12.89 -2.29 -3.25
C GLY A 176 12.00 -3.39 -2.66
N ARG A 177 12.31 -4.65 -2.97
CA ARG A 177 11.63 -5.84 -2.43
C ARG A 177 10.12 -5.92 -2.72
N ASP A 178 9.64 -5.31 -3.81
CA ASP A 178 8.26 -5.48 -4.28
C ASP A 178 8.07 -6.83 -4.99
N TRP A 179 8.13 -7.91 -4.22
CA TRP A 179 8.06 -9.29 -4.73
C TRP A 179 6.74 -9.63 -5.40
N ASN A 180 5.68 -8.91 -5.07
CA ASN A 180 4.34 -9.12 -5.60
C ASN A 180 4.06 -8.31 -6.88
N MET A 181 5.02 -7.48 -7.29
CA MET A 181 4.89 -6.57 -8.43
C MET A 181 3.60 -5.74 -8.35
N THR A 182 3.57 -4.81 -7.41
CA THR A 182 2.47 -3.83 -7.31
C THR A 182 2.29 -3.07 -8.62
N PRO A 183 1.13 -2.46 -8.88
CA PRO A 183 0.95 -1.61 -10.07
C PRO A 183 2.02 -0.52 -10.20
N GLN A 184 2.42 0.07 -9.07
CA GLN A 184 3.46 1.09 -8.98
C GLN A 184 4.85 0.50 -9.25
N GLY A 185 5.17 -0.63 -8.64
CA GLY A 185 6.40 -1.37 -8.90
C GLY A 185 6.53 -1.81 -10.36
N ALA A 186 5.41 -2.20 -10.99
CA ALA A 186 5.39 -2.53 -12.42
C ALA A 186 5.67 -1.31 -13.32
N MET A 187 5.24 -0.10 -12.91
CA MET A 187 5.55 1.15 -13.62
C MET A 187 7.03 1.48 -13.51
N VAL A 188 7.61 1.40 -12.32
CA VAL A 188 9.05 1.60 -12.08
C VAL A 188 9.86 0.56 -12.86
N ALA A 189 9.50 -0.72 -12.81
CA ALA A 189 10.14 -1.78 -13.59
C ALA A 189 10.08 -1.52 -15.08
N GLY A 190 8.93 -1.08 -15.58
CA GLY A 190 8.75 -0.71 -17.00
C GLY A 190 9.70 0.41 -17.43
N ALA A 191 9.82 1.46 -16.62
CA ALA A 191 10.74 2.58 -16.85
C ALA A 191 12.20 2.13 -16.77
N ALA A 192 12.57 1.40 -15.72
CA ALA A 192 13.92 0.86 -15.52
C ALA A 192 14.35 -0.12 -16.65
N PHE A 193 13.42 -0.74 -17.34
CA PHE A 193 13.70 -1.62 -18.49
C PHE A 193 13.61 -0.92 -19.85
N GLY A 194 13.37 0.40 -19.87
CA GLY A 194 13.18 1.16 -21.12
C GLY A 194 11.93 0.74 -21.90
N LYS A 195 10.91 0.19 -21.22
CA LYS A 195 9.69 -0.33 -21.85
C LYS A 195 8.49 0.62 -21.77
N VAL A 196 8.63 1.74 -21.08
CA VAL A 196 7.60 2.78 -21.05
C VAL A 196 7.66 3.59 -22.34
N PRO A 197 6.60 3.59 -23.18
CA PRO A 197 6.64 4.23 -24.50
C PRO A 197 6.46 5.76 -24.43
N PHE A 198 5.89 6.28 -23.33
CA PHE A 198 5.60 7.71 -23.13
C PHE A 198 5.45 8.03 -21.66
N MET A 199 5.62 9.28 -21.30
CA MET A 199 5.28 9.85 -19.99
C MET A 199 3.85 10.40 -20.02
N MET A 200 3.18 10.40 -18.86
CA MET A 200 1.82 10.94 -18.71
C MET A 200 1.89 12.36 -18.16
N ASP A 201 1.48 13.34 -18.97
CA ASP A 201 1.42 14.74 -18.53
C ASP A 201 0.20 14.96 -17.61
N GLY A 202 0.37 15.80 -16.58
CA GLY A 202 -0.68 16.16 -15.64
C GLY A 202 -1.11 15.03 -14.69
N ILE A 203 -0.40 13.91 -14.66
CA ILE A 203 -0.57 12.86 -13.65
C ILE A 203 0.47 13.08 -12.54
N ARG A 204 -0.05 13.29 -11.33
CA ARG A 204 0.72 13.51 -10.11
C ARG A 204 0.19 12.58 -9.03
N LEU A 205 1.05 12.04 -8.20
CA LEU A 205 0.73 11.06 -7.17
C LEU A 205 1.41 11.46 -5.85
N GLU A 206 0.65 11.45 -4.77
CA GLU A 206 1.22 11.49 -3.43
C GLU A 206 2.03 10.22 -3.18
N ALA A 207 3.24 10.37 -2.68
CA ALA A 207 4.21 9.30 -2.61
C ALA A 207 5.01 9.29 -1.31
N VAL A 208 5.44 8.10 -0.94
CA VAL A 208 6.30 7.86 0.23
C VAL A 208 7.19 6.63 -0.01
N GLY A 209 8.37 6.61 0.60
CA GLY A 209 9.20 5.41 0.68
C GLY A 209 8.49 4.30 1.45
N VAL A 210 8.58 3.05 0.99
CA VAL A 210 7.94 1.93 1.69
C VAL A 210 8.56 1.69 3.06
N ASP A 211 9.85 1.93 3.21
CA ASP A 211 10.55 1.82 4.50
C ASP A 211 10.11 2.92 5.46
N ASP A 212 9.94 4.15 4.98
CA ASP A 212 9.43 5.26 5.77
C ASP A 212 7.95 5.06 6.13
N ALA A 213 7.16 4.47 5.23
CA ALA A 213 5.79 4.11 5.52
C ALA A 213 5.70 3.01 6.59
N ALA A 214 6.58 2.02 6.54
CA ALA A 214 6.65 0.98 7.56
C ALA A 214 7.07 1.54 8.92
N GLU A 215 8.05 2.44 8.96
CA GLU A 215 8.45 3.17 10.15
C GLU A 215 7.30 3.98 10.75
N ALA A 216 6.52 4.69 9.92
CA ALA A 216 5.34 5.42 10.38
C ALA A 216 4.31 4.52 11.07
N LEU A 217 4.08 3.31 10.55
CA LEU A 217 3.17 2.34 11.19
C LEU A 217 3.71 1.87 12.54
N ILE A 218 5.02 1.64 12.65
CA ILE A 218 5.67 1.22 13.91
C ILE A 218 5.60 2.34 14.94
N LEU A 219 5.96 3.57 14.56
CA LEU A 219 5.85 4.75 15.43
C LEU A 219 4.40 5.02 15.87
N ALA A 220 3.43 4.75 15.00
CA ALA A 220 2.01 4.88 15.35
C ALA A 220 1.55 3.85 16.40
N ALA A 221 2.17 2.68 16.48
CA ALA A 221 1.91 1.75 17.56
C ALA A 221 2.42 2.27 18.91
N GLU A 222 3.50 3.03 18.90
CA GLU A 222 4.13 3.58 20.12
C GLU A 222 3.50 4.91 20.55
N HIS A 223 3.32 5.83 19.62
CA HIS A 223 2.97 7.23 19.90
C HIS A 223 1.59 7.66 19.40
N GLY A 224 0.95 6.85 18.54
CA GLY A 224 -0.33 7.20 17.94
C GLY A 224 -1.46 7.31 18.98
N ARG A 225 -2.40 8.23 18.78
CA ARG A 225 -3.59 8.39 19.62
C ARG A 225 -4.70 7.46 19.15
N ASN A 226 -5.40 6.83 20.09
CA ASN A 226 -6.56 5.99 19.77
C ASN A 226 -7.63 6.80 19.02
N GLY A 227 -8.22 6.21 17.99
CA GLY A 227 -9.20 6.85 17.13
C GLY A 227 -8.63 7.92 16.18
N ALA A 228 -7.31 8.12 16.17
CA ALA A 228 -6.70 9.11 15.30
C ALA A 228 -6.40 8.57 13.89
N ARG A 229 -6.34 9.51 12.95
CA ARG A 229 -5.84 9.30 11.58
C ARG A 229 -4.50 10.02 11.45
N TYR A 230 -3.59 9.46 10.66
CA TYR A 230 -2.30 10.07 10.33
C TYR A 230 -2.03 9.91 8.83
N ILE A 231 -1.70 11.01 8.17
CA ILE A 231 -1.28 11.01 6.77
C ILE A 231 0.18 10.57 6.70
N VAL A 232 0.43 9.56 5.87
CA VAL A 232 1.76 9.00 5.62
C VAL A 232 2.09 9.21 4.15
N SER A 233 2.59 10.41 3.84
CA SER A 233 3.02 10.84 2.52
C SER A 233 4.22 11.78 2.67
N GLU A 234 5.24 11.66 1.82
CA GLU A 234 6.36 12.59 1.85
C GLU A 234 6.07 13.78 0.96
N LYS A 235 5.74 13.53 -0.32
CA LYS A 235 5.36 14.59 -1.27
C LYS A 235 4.65 14.08 -2.50
N MET A 236 4.20 15.02 -3.30
CA MET A 236 3.64 14.77 -4.63
C MET A 236 4.74 14.60 -5.67
N VAL A 237 4.68 13.49 -6.43
CA VAL A 237 5.62 13.16 -7.53
C VAL A 237 4.87 13.12 -8.86
N THR A 238 5.45 13.69 -9.92
CA THR A 238 4.88 13.58 -11.27
C THR A 238 5.20 12.22 -11.90
N ASN A 239 4.34 11.74 -12.80
CA ASN A 239 4.65 10.55 -13.58
C ASN A 239 5.95 10.70 -14.39
N ALA A 240 6.23 11.92 -14.89
CA ALA A 240 7.45 12.20 -15.63
C ALA A 240 8.71 12.04 -14.75
N ASP A 241 8.67 12.55 -13.50
CA ASP A 241 9.79 12.41 -12.56
C ASP A 241 10.00 10.95 -12.17
N LEU A 242 8.92 10.22 -11.87
CA LEU A 242 9.00 8.79 -11.60
C LEU A 242 9.70 8.02 -12.72
N VAL A 243 9.24 8.23 -13.96
CA VAL A 243 9.80 7.53 -15.14
C VAL A 243 11.25 7.92 -15.37
N ARG A 244 11.59 9.21 -15.23
CA ARG A 244 12.96 9.73 -15.38
C ARG A 244 13.89 9.12 -14.34
N LEU A 245 13.54 9.22 -13.05
CA LEU A 245 14.35 8.68 -11.94
C LEU A 245 14.64 7.18 -12.11
N ALA A 246 13.61 6.40 -12.47
CA ALA A 246 13.77 4.97 -12.66
C ALA A 246 14.61 4.61 -13.89
N ALA A 247 14.46 5.35 -14.98
CA ALA A 247 15.24 5.13 -16.21
C ALA A 247 16.71 5.53 -16.02
N GLU A 248 16.97 6.69 -15.41
CA GLU A 248 18.33 7.17 -15.12
C GLU A 248 19.09 6.20 -14.21
N GLU A 249 18.45 5.71 -13.15
CA GLU A 249 19.07 4.77 -12.19
C GLU A 249 19.51 3.46 -12.86
N SER A 250 18.78 3.01 -13.87
CA SER A 250 19.07 1.76 -14.58
C SER A 250 19.91 1.95 -15.84
N GLY A 251 20.24 3.18 -16.23
CA GLY A 251 20.86 3.51 -17.51
C GLY A 251 19.95 3.30 -18.73
N ALA A 252 18.63 3.19 -18.53
CA ALA A 252 17.66 3.06 -19.61
C ALA A 252 17.37 4.42 -20.25
N GLY A 253 16.92 4.40 -21.52
CA GLY A 253 16.52 5.62 -22.21
C GLY A 253 15.21 6.19 -21.64
N VAL A 254 15.19 7.49 -21.34
CA VAL A 254 13.97 8.21 -20.93
C VAL A 254 13.07 8.40 -22.15
N PRO A 255 11.75 8.09 -22.07
CA PRO A 255 10.82 8.33 -23.18
C PRO A 255 10.80 9.80 -23.59
N ARG A 256 10.86 10.07 -24.89
CA ARG A 256 10.79 11.44 -25.42
C ARG A 256 9.35 11.94 -25.61
N ARG A 257 8.39 11.01 -25.67
CA ARG A 257 6.98 11.35 -25.91
C ARG A 257 6.26 11.55 -24.60
N THR A 258 5.38 12.56 -24.57
CA THR A 258 4.48 12.83 -23.48
C THR A 258 3.04 12.76 -24.00
N VAL A 259 2.15 12.15 -23.23
CA VAL A 259 0.73 11.97 -23.57
C VAL A 259 -0.11 12.83 -22.66
N SER A 260 -0.94 13.70 -23.25
CA SER A 260 -1.82 14.58 -22.51
C SER A 260 -3.03 13.83 -21.91
N ILE A 261 -3.66 14.43 -20.91
CA ILE A 261 -4.84 13.86 -20.24
C ILE A 261 -5.99 13.51 -21.23
N PRO A 262 -6.40 14.36 -22.20
CA PRO A 262 -7.44 13.97 -23.15
C PRO A 262 -7.08 12.71 -23.96
N MET A 263 -5.82 12.59 -24.34
CA MET A 263 -5.31 11.42 -25.08
C MET A 263 -5.33 10.15 -24.19
N LEU A 264 -4.97 10.28 -22.91
CA LEU A 264 -5.08 9.18 -21.94
C LEU A 264 -6.54 8.70 -21.78
N TYR A 265 -7.51 9.61 -21.76
CA TYR A 265 -8.94 9.25 -21.75
C TYR A 265 -9.33 8.49 -23.01
N GLY A 266 -8.92 8.94 -24.19
CA GLY A 266 -9.15 8.24 -25.45
C GLY A 266 -8.57 6.81 -25.43
N MET A 267 -7.32 6.67 -24.95
CA MET A 267 -6.66 5.35 -24.80
C MET A 267 -7.41 4.46 -23.81
N ALA A 268 -7.87 4.99 -22.66
CA ALA A 268 -8.63 4.24 -21.67
C ALA A 268 -9.99 3.76 -22.20
N VAL A 269 -10.66 4.55 -23.02
CA VAL A 269 -11.93 4.14 -23.69
C VAL A 269 -11.65 3.02 -24.69
N MET A 270 -10.66 3.21 -25.59
CA MET A 270 -10.31 2.20 -26.58
C MET A 270 -9.83 0.90 -25.94
N GLY A 271 -9.00 0.99 -24.89
CA GLY A 271 -8.54 -0.15 -24.10
C GLY A 271 -9.72 -0.90 -23.46
N SER A 272 -10.67 -0.17 -22.88
CA SER A 272 -11.86 -0.75 -22.25
C SER A 272 -12.77 -1.48 -23.28
N VAL A 273 -12.96 -0.90 -24.46
CA VAL A 273 -13.71 -1.55 -25.56
C VAL A 273 -13.00 -2.82 -26.02
N LYS A 274 -11.68 -2.75 -26.28
CA LYS A 274 -10.89 -3.90 -26.69
C LYS A 274 -10.90 -5.00 -25.64
N ALA A 275 -10.76 -4.66 -24.36
CA ALA A 275 -10.82 -5.58 -23.25
C ALA A 275 -12.18 -6.28 -23.15
N ARG A 276 -13.28 -5.53 -23.41
CA ARG A 276 -14.64 -6.09 -23.43
C ARG A 276 -14.82 -7.09 -24.57
N LEU A 277 -14.29 -6.80 -25.75
CA LEU A 277 -14.39 -7.67 -26.94
C LEU A 277 -13.52 -8.93 -26.81
N ARG A 278 -12.36 -8.83 -26.12
CA ARG A 278 -11.38 -9.93 -25.98
C ARG A 278 -11.48 -10.69 -24.65
N GLY A 279 -12.33 -10.27 -23.72
CA GLY A 279 -12.44 -10.88 -22.38
C GLY A 279 -11.18 -10.68 -21.49
N THR A 280 -10.25 -9.79 -21.88
CA THR A 280 -8.99 -9.57 -21.16
C THR A 280 -9.13 -8.45 -20.12
N PRO A 281 -8.45 -8.55 -18.94
CA PRO A 281 -8.46 -7.45 -17.97
C PRO A 281 -7.65 -6.27 -18.51
N GLU A 282 -8.19 -5.05 -18.39
CA GLU A 282 -7.53 -3.80 -18.73
C GLU A 282 -7.26 -3.00 -17.46
N ARG A 283 -6.02 -2.56 -17.26
CA ARG A 283 -5.61 -1.77 -16.08
C ARG A 283 -5.83 -0.27 -16.25
N LEU A 284 -5.62 0.25 -17.47
CA LEU A 284 -5.88 1.65 -17.79
C LEU A 284 -7.38 1.82 -18.14
N THR A 285 -8.20 1.99 -17.13
CA THR A 285 -9.65 2.20 -17.26
C THR A 285 -10.01 3.65 -16.93
N LEU A 286 -11.22 4.09 -17.32
CA LEU A 286 -11.73 5.40 -16.92
C LEU A 286 -11.77 5.56 -15.38
N ARG A 287 -12.01 4.46 -14.64
CA ARG A 287 -12.03 4.47 -13.17
C ARG A 287 -10.62 4.67 -12.60
N SER A 288 -9.63 3.91 -13.10
CA SER A 288 -8.24 4.07 -12.64
C SER A 288 -7.68 5.44 -13.00
N LEU A 289 -8.00 5.98 -14.18
CA LEU A 289 -7.56 7.31 -14.60
C LEU A 289 -8.20 8.43 -13.75
N ARG A 290 -9.49 8.30 -13.39
CA ARG A 290 -10.15 9.24 -12.47
C ARG A 290 -9.50 9.20 -11.08
N LEU A 291 -9.17 8.01 -10.58
CA LEU A 291 -8.47 7.85 -9.31
C LEU A 291 -7.11 8.55 -9.36
N MET A 292 -6.31 8.32 -10.40
CA MET A 292 -4.99 8.94 -10.59
C MET A 292 -5.05 10.48 -10.72
N ARG A 293 -6.18 11.05 -11.20
CA ARG A 293 -6.36 12.50 -11.33
C ARG A 293 -6.96 13.17 -10.10
N ALA A 294 -7.50 12.38 -9.20
CA ALA A 294 -8.22 12.92 -8.05
C ALA A 294 -7.27 13.29 -6.91
N GLU A 295 -6.04 13.72 -7.19
CA GLU A 295 -5.04 13.96 -6.18
C GLU A 295 -4.91 15.44 -5.80
N SER A 296 -4.78 15.69 -4.50
CA SER A 296 -4.42 16.97 -3.89
C SER A 296 -3.19 16.75 -3.05
N GLU A 297 -2.39 17.78 -2.88
CA GLU A 297 -1.35 17.79 -1.88
C GLU A 297 -1.94 17.55 -0.49
N VAL A 298 -1.25 16.77 0.31
CA VAL A 298 -1.66 16.46 1.69
C VAL A 298 -0.60 16.94 2.68
N ASP A 299 -1.06 17.34 3.85
CA ASP A 299 -0.21 17.76 4.96
C ASP A 299 0.05 16.59 5.92
N HIS A 300 1.29 16.17 6.04
CA HIS A 300 1.74 15.12 6.96
C HIS A 300 2.32 15.65 8.28
N SER A 301 2.20 16.95 8.55
CA SER A 301 2.80 17.60 9.74
C SER A 301 2.34 16.99 11.07
N LYS A 302 1.12 16.44 11.10
CA LYS A 302 0.60 15.72 12.27
C LYS A 302 1.38 14.43 12.55
N ALA A 303 1.73 13.64 11.54
CA ALA A 303 2.57 12.46 11.71
C ALA A 303 3.98 12.85 12.18
N VAL A 304 4.55 13.94 11.64
CA VAL A 304 5.84 14.47 12.09
C VAL A 304 5.79 14.91 13.56
N SER A 305 4.78 15.67 13.95
CA SER A 305 4.72 16.27 15.31
C SER A 305 4.30 15.27 16.39
N GLU A 306 3.35 14.39 16.11
CA GLU A 306 2.79 13.47 17.11
C GLU A 306 3.50 12.12 17.16
N LEU A 307 4.01 11.61 16.01
CA LEU A 307 4.70 10.32 15.95
C LEU A 307 6.23 10.46 15.95
N GLY A 308 6.77 11.66 15.72
CA GLY A 308 8.19 11.89 15.50
C GLY A 308 8.70 11.38 14.14
N TRP A 309 7.79 11.07 13.21
CA TRP A 309 8.11 10.52 11.90
C TRP A 309 8.88 11.51 11.02
N ARG A 310 9.93 11.04 10.33
CA ARG A 310 10.80 11.87 9.48
C ARG A 310 11.10 11.14 8.18
N PRO A 311 10.23 11.26 7.16
CA PRO A 311 10.44 10.56 5.89
C PRO A 311 11.66 11.07 5.15
N LYS A 312 12.33 10.16 4.46
CA LYS A 312 13.39 10.45 3.50
C LYS A 312 12.79 10.89 2.17
N PRO A 313 13.57 11.60 1.32
CA PRO A 313 13.13 11.93 -0.03
C PRO A 313 12.70 10.69 -0.81
N VAL A 314 11.48 10.67 -1.33
CA VAL A 314 10.91 9.50 -2.02
C VAL A 314 11.66 9.11 -3.30
N GLU A 315 12.43 10.04 -3.85
CA GLU A 315 13.32 9.78 -5.00
C GLU A 315 14.32 8.67 -4.71
N GLU A 316 14.83 8.59 -3.48
CA GLU A 316 15.74 7.51 -3.05
C GLU A 316 15.03 6.14 -3.14
N SER A 317 13.79 6.09 -2.70
CA SER A 317 12.96 4.89 -2.73
C SER A 317 12.55 4.49 -4.15
N ILE A 318 12.29 5.45 -5.04
CA ILE A 318 12.05 5.19 -6.46
C ILE A 318 13.31 4.60 -7.12
N ARG A 319 14.48 5.16 -6.84
CA ARG A 319 15.77 4.61 -7.32
C ARG A 319 16.02 3.22 -6.77
N ALA A 320 15.78 2.98 -5.48
CA ALA A 320 15.90 1.67 -4.86
C ALA A 320 14.96 0.62 -5.51
N ALA A 321 13.73 1.02 -5.85
CA ALA A 321 12.80 0.17 -6.60
C ALA A 321 13.36 -0.18 -8.00
N ALA A 322 13.93 0.79 -8.71
CA ALA A 322 14.54 0.56 -10.02
C ALA A 322 15.71 -0.43 -9.94
N ARG A 323 16.64 -0.24 -8.98
CA ARG A 323 17.77 -1.18 -8.73
C ARG A 323 17.27 -2.59 -8.47
N PHE A 324 16.31 -2.74 -7.56
CA PHE A 324 15.72 -4.04 -7.24
C PHE A 324 15.21 -4.77 -8.49
N TRP A 325 14.49 -4.10 -9.37
CA TRP A 325 13.95 -4.73 -10.58
C TRP A 325 15.03 -5.10 -11.59
N VAL A 326 16.09 -4.29 -11.72
CA VAL A 326 17.24 -4.59 -12.58
C VAL A 326 17.96 -5.84 -12.08
N GLU A 327 18.24 -5.91 -10.78
CA GLU A 327 18.88 -7.07 -10.11
C GLU A 327 18.04 -8.34 -10.27
N MET A 328 16.74 -8.25 -10.01
CA MET A 328 15.81 -9.36 -10.18
C MET A 328 15.77 -9.89 -11.60
N ARG A 329 15.81 -8.99 -12.59
CA ARG A 329 15.87 -9.39 -14.01
C ARG A 329 17.19 -10.08 -14.34
N ALA A 330 18.30 -9.58 -13.83
CA ALA A 330 19.63 -10.16 -14.02
C ALA A 330 19.70 -11.57 -13.37
N ALA A 331 19.22 -11.72 -12.14
CA ALA A 331 19.16 -13.00 -11.44
C ALA A 331 18.33 -14.05 -12.21
N LYS A 332 17.15 -13.67 -12.70
CA LYS A 332 16.30 -14.55 -13.51
C LYS A 332 16.98 -14.98 -14.84
N ARG A 333 17.74 -14.10 -15.48
CA ARG A 333 18.48 -14.44 -16.69
C ARG A 333 19.61 -15.43 -16.41
N LYS A 334 20.35 -15.22 -15.32
CA LYS A 334 21.43 -16.15 -14.89
C LYS A 334 20.84 -17.54 -14.55
N ALA A 335 19.75 -17.59 -13.80
CA ALA A 335 19.09 -18.84 -13.45
C ALA A 335 18.60 -19.63 -14.69
N LYS A 336 18.03 -18.91 -15.69
CA LYS A 336 17.62 -19.55 -16.96
C LYS A 336 18.78 -20.05 -17.79
N ALA A 337 19.92 -19.33 -17.80
CA ALA A 337 21.13 -19.75 -18.53
C ALA A 337 21.86 -20.94 -17.85
N ALA A 338 21.61 -21.16 -16.57
CA ALA A 338 22.21 -22.28 -15.79
C ALA A 338 21.35 -23.55 -15.78
N GLN A 339 20.13 -23.55 -16.37
CA GLN A 339 19.32 -24.76 -16.55
C GLN A 339 19.78 -25.45 -17.85
N PRO A 340 20.32 -26.68 -17.81
CA PRO A 340 20.57 -27.48 -19.01
C PRO A 340 19.24 -27.84 -19.66
N ASP A 341 19.22 -27.92 -21.01
CA ASP A 341 18.09 -28.37 -21.82
C ASP A 341 17.62 -29.79 -21.46
#